data_5f8957013f8dd0836653b66acbb4d219
#
_entry.id   5f8957013f8dd0836653b66acbb4d219
#
_cell.length_a   1.000
_cell.length_b   1.000
_cell.length_c   1.000
_cell.angle_alpha   90.00
_cell.angle_beta   90.00
_cell.angle_gamma   90.00
#
_symmetry.space_group_name_H-M   'P 1'
#
loop_
_entity.id
_entity.type
_entity.pdbx_description
1 polymer ?
#
loop_
_entity_poly.entity_id
_entity_poly.type
_entity_poly.pdbx_seq_one_letter_code
_entity_poly.pdbx_strand_id
1 'polypeptide(L)'
;LILSALERTPRSSQSSLAKEAGLTSSMVNNYIRELSHERLILIQGNTNRTISYNLTGKGLQEKMSLLVAYILETTGLYQTAKWEFTQRLKKIYEEGIRRVVLFGAGATAELLYNARKSLDLKIVGVVDNDPKKQGTLFGNLIIQGPEYIERVNPDGVIIASIGRQDEIYAQIRHLAKKGISVRTISASCHDSQKKQESRPAPRMSRGCIRRQA
;
A
#
# COMPACT_ATOMS: atom_id res chain seq x y z
N LEU A 1 20.74 -3.66 -4.30
CA LEU A 1 20.47 -4.58 -5.43
C LEU A 1 21.75 -5.07 -6.12
N ILE A 2 22.60 -4.19 -6.70
CA ILE A 2 23.79 -4.61 -7.47
C ILE A 2 24.76 -5.43 -6.62
N LEU A 3 25.14 -4.99 -5.42
CA LEU A 3 26.05 -5.75 -4.53
C LEU A 3 25.50 -7.14 -4.21
N SER A 4 24.19 -7.28 -4.02
CA SER A 4 23.56 -8.58 -3.77
C SER A 4 23.55 -9.49 -5.02
N ALA A 5 23.39 -8.91 -6.20
CA ALA A 5 23.46 -9.65 -7.45
C ALA A 5 24.90 -10.15 -7.74
N LEU A 6 25.89 -9.30 -7.52
CA LEU A 6 27.31 -9.65 -7.68
C LEU A 6 27.75 -10.76 -6.71
N GLU A 7 27.25 -10.76 -5.47
CA GLU A 7 27.54 -11.83 -4.51
C GLU A 7 26.97 -13.18 -4.93
N ARG A 8 25.74 -13.19 -5.47
CA ARG A 8 25.10 -14.44 -5.92
C ARG A 8 25.70 -14.99 -7.20
N THR A 9 26.05 -14.09 -8.12
CA THR A 9 26.50 -14.44 -9.46
C THR A 9 27.70 -13.59 -9.90
N PRO A 10 28.92 -13.84 -9.36
CA PRO A 10 30.09 -13.00 -9.61
C PRO A 10 30.51 -12.91 -11.09
N ARG A 11 30.13 -13.89 -11.92
CA ARG A 11 30.44 -13.94 -13.36
C ARG A 11 29.31 -13.46 -14.26
N SER A 12 28.33 -12.73 -13.71
CA SER A 12 27.24 -12.17 -14.51
C SER A 12 27.76 -11.08 -15.46
N SER A 13 27.22 -11.06 -16.67
CA SER A 13 27.44 -9.95 -17.60
C SER A 13 26.72 -8.68 -17.10
N GLN A 14 27.23 -7.51 -17.48
CA GLN A 14 26.58 -6.25 -17.15
C GLN A 14 25.15 -6.16 -17.68
N SER A 15 24.87 -6.78 -18.84
CA SER A 15 23.52 -6.87 -19.41
C SER A 15 22.59 -7.74 -18.55
N SER A 16 23.10 -8.86 -18.00
CA SER A 16 22.32 -9.72 -17.08
C SER A 16 22.01 -8.99 -15.77
N LEU A 17 23.01 -8.32 -15.20
CA LEU A 17 22.85 -7.50 -14.00
C LEU A 17 21.84 -6.36 -14.21
N ALA A 18 21.88 -5.71 -15.39
CA ALA A 18 20.94 -4.66 -15.75
C ALA A 18 19.50 -5.18 -15.78
N LYS A 19 19.28 -6.32 -16.41
CA LYS A 19 17.96 -6.96 -16.46
C LYS A 19 17.45 -7.33 -15.06
N GLU A 20 18.31 -7.93 -14.23
CA GLU A 20 17.94 -8.32 -12.85
C GLU A 20 17.65 -7.11 -11.96
N ALA A 21 18.41 -6.02 -12.11
CA ALA A 21 18.25 -4.82 -11.32
C ALA A 21 17.19 -3.83 -11.85
N GLY A 22 16.59 -4.09 -13.04
CA GLY A 22 15.68 -3.14 -13.68
C GLY A 22 16.37 -1.85 -14.14
N LEU A 23 17.66 -1.93 -14.51
CA LEU A 23 18.52 -0.81 -14.90
C LEU A 23 18.97 -0.94 -16.36
N THR A 24 19.58 0.13 -16.90
CA THR A 24 20.26 0.06 -18.19
C THR A 24 21.70 -0.47 -18.01
N SER A 25 22.27 -1.10 -19.05
CA SER A 25 23.66 -1.56 -19.02
C SER A 25 24.67 -0.42 -18.76
N SER A 26 24.38 0.79 -19.24
CA SER A 26 25.19 1.97 -18.98
C SER A 26 25.20 2.34 -17.50
N MET A 27 24.04 2.32 -16.82
CA MET A 27 23.95 2.57 -15.38
C MET A 27 24.71 1.50 -14.59
N VAL A 28 24.57 0.23 -14.95
CA VAL A 28 25.32 -0.86 -14.31
C VAL A 28 26.82 -0.68 -14.47
N ASN A 29 27.28 -0.30 -15.66
CA ASN A 29 28.71 -0.03 -15.89
C ASN A 29 29.22 1.11 -15.00
N ASN A 30 28.46 2.19 -14.87
CA ASN A 30 28.83 3.30 -13.99
C ASN A 30 28.91 2.85 -12.52
N TYR A 31 27.93 2.10 -12.02
CA TYR A 31 27.95 1.54 -10.66
C TYR A 31 29.15 0.60 -10.44
N ILE A 32 29.46 -0.29 -11.39
CA ILE A 32 30.61 -1.17 -11.28
C ILE A 32 31.91 -0.37 -11.17
N ARG A 33 32.08 0.70 -11.97
CA ARG A 33 33.27 1.58 -11.89
C ARG A 33 33.34 2.27 -10.53
N GLU A 34 32.25 2.80 -10.03
CA GLU A 34 32.18 3.45 -8.72
C GLU A 34 32.50 2.47 -7.58
N LEU A 35 31.84 1.30 -7.56
CA LEU A 35 32.09 0.25 -6.57
C LEU A 35 33.54 -0.24 -6.58
N SER A 36 34.14 -0.31 -7.76
CA SER A 36 35.59 -0.67 -7.92
C SER A 36 36.49 0.45 -7.40
N HIS A 37 36.18 1.70 -7.72
CA HIS A 37 36.93 2.87 -7.24
C HIS A 37 36.89 2.96 -5.71
N GLU A 38 35.77 2.68 -5.11
CA GLU A 38 35.59 2.65 -3.65
C GLU A 38 36.13 1.39 -2.97
N ARG A 39 36.72 0.47 -3.76
CA ARG A 39 37.25 -0.82 -3.30
C ARG A 39 36.22 -1.71 -2.63
N LEU A 40 34.96 -1.60 -3.02
CA LEU A 40 33.88 -2.46 -2.56
C LEU A 40 33.84 -3.79 -3.33
N ILE A 41 34.33 -3.79 -4.56
CA ILE A 41 34.49 -4.98 -5.40
C ILE A 41 35.90 -5.07 -5.98
N LEU A 42 36.30 -6.31 -6.29
CA LEU A 42 37.47 -6.64 -7.07
C LEU A 42 37.02 -7.18 -8.43
N ILE A 43 37.57 -6.59 -9.50
CA ILE A 43 37.32 -7.04 -10.87
C ILE A 43 38.49 -7.93 -11.26
N GLN A 44 38.23 -9.16 -11.67
CA GLN A 44 39.21 -10.13 -12.15
C GLN A 44 38.86 -10.59 -13.56
N GLY A 45 39.89 -10.88 -14.37
CA GLY A 45 39.74 -11.28 -15.76
C GLY A 45 39.82 -10.10 -16.74
N ASN A 46 40.24 -10.39 -17.98
CA ASN A 46 40.55 -9.38 -19.01
C ASN A 46 39.58 -9.43 -20.21
N THR A 47 38.66 -10.34 -20.24
CA THR A 47 37.66 -10.50 -21.32
C THR A 47 36.26 -10.66 -20.79
N ASN A 48 35.26 -10.40 -21.61
CA ASN A 48 33.85 -10.59 -21.24
C ASN A 48 33.50 -12.03 -20.80
N ARG A 49 34.33 -13.02 -21.15
CA ARG A 49 34.14 -14.43 -20.78
C ARG A 49 34.82 -14.78 -19.45
N THR A 50 35.86 -14.06 -19.07
CA THR A 50 36.68 -14.34 -17.87
C THR A 50 36.45 -13.35 -16.74
N ILE A 51 35.77 -12.23 -17.02
CA ILE A 51 35.50 -11.19 -16.04
C ILE A 51 34.62 -11.71 -14.88
N SER A 52 35.04 -11.41 -13.68
CA SER A 52 34.25 -11.64 -12.46
C SER A 52 34.36 -10.44 -11.51
N TYR A 53 33.29 -10.23 -10.78
CA TYR A 53 33.15 -9.14 -9.81
C TYR A 53 32.98 -9.76 -8.43
N ASN A 54 33.97 -9.66 -7.58
CA ASN A 54 33.95 -10.26 -6.25
C ASN A 54 33.87 -9.16 -5.19
N LEU A 55 32.97 -9.31 -4.22
CA LEU A 55 32.88 -8.38 -3.11
C LEU A 55 34.14 -8.48 -2.24
N THR A 56 34.65 -7.32 -1.81
CA THR A 56 35.67 -7.24 -0.76
C THR A 56 35.04 -7.36 0.63
N GLY A 57 35.85 -7.51 1.68
CA GLY A 57 35.35 -7.41 3.05
C GLY A 57 34.62 -6.08 3.32
N LYS A 58 35.14 -4.97 2.79
CA LYS A 58 34.50 -3.65 2.83
C LYS A 58 33.16 -3.66 2.06
N GLY A 59 33.12 -4.30 0.88
CA GLY A 59 31.90 -4.42 0.09
C GLY A 59 30.80 -5.24 0.77
N LEU A 60 31.17 -6.28 1.52
CA LEU A 60 30.24 -7.04 2.32
C LEU A 60 29.65 -6.20 3.47
N GLN A 61 30.51 -5.45 4.18
CA GLN A 61 30.06 -4.53 5.23
C GLN A 61 29.10 -3.47 4.69
N GLU A 62 29.45 -2.83 3.58
CA GLU A 62 28.62 -1.82 2.93
C GLU A 62 27.27 -2.40 2.49
N LYS A 63 27.27 -3.60 1.86
CA LYS A 63 26.03 -4.30 1.51
C LYS A 63 25.14 -4.53 2.74
N MET A 64 25.73 -4.95 3.88
CA MET A 64 24.96 -5.17 5.11
C MET A 64 24.43 -3.87 5.69
N SER A 65 25.19 -2.78 5.68
CA SER A 65 24.77 -1.45 6.12
C SER A 65 23.59 -0.95 5.30
N LEU A 66 23.67 -1.05 3.98
CA LEU A 66 22.57 -0.68 3.07
C LEU A 66 21.32 -1.54 3.27
N LEU A 67 21.50 -2.85 3.52
CA LEU A 67 20.37 -3.73 3.81
C LEU A 67 19.66 -3.34 5.11
N VAL A 68 20.42 -3.07 6.17
CA VAL A 68 19.86 -2.62 7.46
C VAL A 68 19.14 -1.29 7.30
N ALA A 69 19.74 -0.31 6.60
CA ALA A 69 19.10 0.98 6.33
C ALA A 69 17.78 0.80 5.58
N TYR A 70 17.74 -0.04 4.55
CA TYR A 70 16.53 -0.35 3.80
C TYR A 70 15.45 -1.01 4.66
N ILE A 71 15.83 -1.96 5.54
CA ILE A 71 14.90 -2.60 6.48
C ILE A 71 14.30 -1.56 7.43
N LEU A 72 15.12 -0.68 8.00
CA LEU A 72 14.66 0.36 8.92
C LEU A 72 13.69 1.33 8.24
N GLU A 73 14.02 1.79 7.03
CA GLU A 73 13.16 2.68 6.24
C GLU A 73 11.83 1.99 5.92
N THR A 74 11.87 0.77 5.40
CA THR A 74 10.66 0.00 5.06
C THR A 74 9.79 -0.25 6.29
N THR A 75 10.40 -0.58 7.43
CA THR A 75 9.70 -0.77 8.70
C THR A 75 9.05 0.53 9.17
N GLY A 76 9.72 1.66 9.04
CA GLY A 76 9.17 2.98 9.36
C GLY A 76 7.94 3.32 8.53
N LEU A 77 8.00 3.10 7.22
CA LEU A 77 6.86 3.27 6.31
C LEU A 77 5.67 2.36 6.69
N TYR A 78 5.95 1.09 7.00
CA TYR A 78 4.92 0.16 7.46
C TYR A 78 4.24 0.63 8.75
N GLN A 79 5.00 1.08 9.74
CA GLN A 79 4.46 1.59 11.01
C GLN A 79 3.60 2.84 10.80
N THR A 80 4.03 3.75 9.95
CA THR A 80 3.27 4.95 9.58
C THR A 80 1.94 4.56 8.92
N ALA A 81 1.97 3.68 7.93
CA ALA A 81 0.76 3.20 7.26
C ALA A 81 -0.19 2.51 8.25
N LYS A 82 0.33 1.66 9.14
CA LYS A 82 -0.46 0.99 10.17
C LYS A 82 -1.12 1.99 11.12
N TRP A 83 -0.41 3.03 11.54
CA TRP A 83 -0.96 4.08 12.40
C TRP A 83 -2.09 4.83 11.70
N GLU A 84 -1.88 5.27 10.46
CA GLU A 84 -2.89 5.95 9.64
C GLU A 84 -4.17 5.10 9.49
N PHE A 85 -4.01 3.82 9.17
CA PHE A 85 -5.15 2.93 9.03
C PHE A 85 -5.86 2.68 10.36
N THR A 86 -5.12 2.62 11.47
CA THR A 86 -5.73 2.53 12.81
C THR A 86 -6.59 3.76 13.11
N GLN A 87 -6.11 4.98 12.79
CA GLN A 87 -6.90 6.21 12.99
C GLN A 87 -8.16 6.22 12.12
N ARG A 88 -8.09 5.72 10.88
CA ARG A 88 -9.26 5.62 9.99
C ARG A 88 -10.26 4.59 10.50
N LEU A 89 -9.81 3.42 10.92
CA LEU A 89 -10.68 2.41 11.53
C LEU A 89 -11.32 2.92 12.82
N LYS A 90 -10.60 3.70 13.63
CA LYS A 90 -11.14 4.33 14.84
C LYS A 90 -12.30 5.27 14.51
N LYS A 91 -12.18 6.11 13.49
CA LYS A 91 -13.29 6.98 13.03
C LYS A 91 -14.51 6.17 12.59
N ILE A 92 -14.31 5.11 11.82
CA ILE A 92 -15.37 4.21 11.39
C ILE A 92 -16.06 3.57 12.62
N TYR A 93 -15.27 3.18 13.60
CA TYR A 93 -15.79 2.64 14.87
C TYR A 93 -16.59 3.68 15.66
N GLU A 94 -16.14 4.93 15.75
CA GLU A 94 -16.83 6.03 16.41
C GLU A 94 -18.16 6.38 15.74
N GLU A 95 -18.32 6.12 14.43
CA GLU A 95 -19.58 6.23 13.69
C GLU A 95 -20.58 5.10 14.01
N GLY A 96 -20.25 4.18 14.92
CA GLY A 96 -21.13 3.08 15.34
C GLY A 96 -20.97 1.79 14.53
N ILE A 97 -20.08 1.73 13.55
CA ILE A 97 -19.81 0.56 12.73
C ILE A 97 -18.94 -0.42 13.53
N ARG A 98 -19.39 -1.67 13.69
CA ARG A 98 -18.74 -2.71 14.51
C ARG A 98 -18.34 -3.93 13.70
N ARG A 99 -19.15 -4.29 12.70
CA ARG A 99 -18.97 -5.46 11.85
C ARG A 99 -18.72 -5.01 10.44
N VAL A 100 -17.54 -5.30 9.91
CA VAL A 100 -17.13 -4.84 8.57
C VAL A 100 -16.67 -6.00 7.69
N VAL A 101 -16.90 -5.86 6.39
CA VAL A 101 -16.29 -6.68 5.35
C VAL A 101 -15.20 -5.85 4.67
N LEU A 102 -14.04 -6.45 4.42
CA LEU A 102 -13.01 -5.86 3.58
C LEU A 102 -13.25 -6.25 2.13
N PHE A 103 -13.27 -5.28 1.23
CA PHE A 103 -13.34 -5.51 -0.20
C PHE A 103 -11.97 -5.29 -0.85
N GLY A 104 -11.37 -6.35 -1.37
CA GLY A 104 -10.01 -6.43 -1.87
C GLY A 104 -9.09 -7.15 -0.88
N ALA A 105 -8.54 -8.30 -1.31
CA ALA A 105 -7.63 -9.14 -0.52
C ALA A 105 -6.17 -8.93 -0.97
N GLY A 106 -5.64 -7.74 -0.74
CA GLY A 106 -4.27 -7.36 -1.03
C GLY A 106 -3.54 -6.79 0.19
N ALA A 107 -2.33 -6.26 -0.01
CA ALA A 107 -1.48 -5.74 1.05
C ALA A 107 -2.17 -4.67 1.93
N THR A 108 -2.99 -3.80 1.33
CA THR A 108 -3.78 -2.81 2.09
C THR A 108 -4.78 -3.48 3.03
N ALA A 109 -5.44 -4.57 2.59
CA ALA A 109 -6.35 -5.33 3.44
C ALA A 109 -5.61 -6.01 4.60
N GLU A 110 -4.39 -6.51 4.38
CA GLU A 110 -3.55 -7.08 5.45
C GLU A 110 -3.19 -6.04 6.50
N LEU A 111 -2.83 -4.83 6.07
CA LEU A 111 -2.55 -3.71 6.98
C LEU A 111 -3.78 -3.36 7.83
N LEU A 112 -4.96 -3.25 7.22
CA LEU A 112 -6.23 -3.01 7.92
C LEU A 112 -6.58 -4.14 8.89
N TYR A 113 -6.41 -5.39 8.43
CA TYR A 113 -6.65 -6.57 9.24
C TYR A 113 -5.77 -6.61 10.50
N ASN A 114 -4.51 -6.17 10.37
CA ASN A 114 -3.59 -6.06 11.51
C ASN A 114 -3.84 -4.81 12.37
N ALA A 115 -4.25 -3.70 11.77
CA ALA A 115 -4.55 -2.46 12.48
C ALA A 115 -5.76 -2.59 13.41
N ARG A 116 -6.76 -3.43 13.06
CA ARG A 116 -7.98 -3.63 13.87
C ARG A 116 -7.72 -4.19 15.27
N LYS A 117 -6.58 -4.83 15.51
CA LYS A 117 -6.28 -5.51 16.80
C LYS A 117 -6.35 -4.59 18.02
N SER A 118 -6.24 -3.27 17.81
CA SER A 118 -6.37 -2.25 18.86
C SER A 118 -7.81 -1.74 19.07
N LEU A 119 -8.78 -2.25 18.29
CA LEU A 119 -10.18 -1.80 18.30
C LEU A 119 -11.10 -3.00 18.41
N ASP A 120 -12.27 -2.82 19.05
CA ASP A 120 -13.33 -3.83 19.05
C ASP A 120 -14.15 -3.80 17.74
N LEU A 121 -13.43 -3.77 16.62
CA LEU A 121 -13.95 -3.82 15.26
C LEU A 121 -13.79 -5.24 14.71
N LYS A 122 -14.90 -5.88 14.36
CA LYS A 122 -14.91 -7.25 13.85
C LYS A 122 -14.88 -7.25 12.32
N ILE A 123 -13.82 -7.79 11.72
CA ILE A 123 -13.81 -8.10 10.29
C ILE A 123 -14.49 -9.46 10.15
N VAL A 124 -15.72 -9.44 9.62
CA VAL A 124 -16.60 -10.61 9.50
C VAL A 124 -16.47 -11.31 8.14
N GLY A 125 -15.73 -10.73 7.20
CA GLY A 125 -15.45 -11.32 5.89
C GLY A 125 -14.44 -10.52 5.10
N VAL A 126 -13.86 -11.18 4.12
CA VAL A 126 -13.01 -10.58 3.08
C VAL A 126 -13.52 -11.05 1.73
N VAL A 127 -13.73 -10.12 0.82
CA VAL A 127 -14.19 -10.41 -0.54
C VAL A 127 -13.24 -9.83 -1.57
N ASP A 128 -13.11 -10.49 -2.71
CA ASP A 128 -12.31 -10.02 -3.85
C ASP A 128 -13.02 -10.39 -5.16
N ASN A 129 -12.89 -9.53 -6.17
CA ASN A 129 -13.39 -9.79 -7.52
C ASN A 129 -12.55 -10.83 -8.28
N ASP A 130 -11.30 -11.07 -7.87
CA ASP A 130 -10.41 -12.02 -8.53
C ASP A 130 -10.77 -13.46 -8.14
N PRO A 131 -11.30 -14.30 -9.08
CA PRO A 131 -11.65 -15.67 -8.79
C PRO A 131 -10.47 -16.54 -8.32
N LYS A 132 -9.23 -16.15 -8.68
CA LYS A 132 -8.03 -16.88 -8.26
C LYS A 132 -7.72 -16.71 -6.78
N LYS A 133 -8.20 -15.65 -6.17
CA LYS A 133 -8.04 -15.41 -4.74
C LYS A 133 -9.18 -16.00 -3.91
N GLN A 134 -10.37 -16.13 -4.51
CA GLN A 134 -11.53 -16.70 -3.83
C GLN A 134 -11.23 -18.14 -3.40
N GLY A 135 -11.70 -18.53 -2.21
CA GLY A 135 -11.41 -19.83 -1.61
C GLY A 135 -10.05 -19.92 -0.91
N THR A 136 -9.15 -18.95 -1.06
CA THR A 136 -7.86 -18.93 -0.34
C THR A 136 -7.97 -18.27 1.03
N LEU A 137 -6.98 -18.56 1.90
CA LEU A 137 -6.94 -18.02 3.27
C LEU A 137 -6.45 -16.57 3.29
N PHE A 138 -7.11 -15.75 4.11
CA PHE A 138 -6.70 -14.41 4.45
C PHE A 138 -6.78 -14.24 5.99
N GLY A 139 -5.65 -14.32 6.66
CA GLY A 139 -5.61 -14.43 8.12
C GLY A 139 -6.30 -15.71 8.60
N ASN A 140 -7.41 -15.57 9.33
CA ASN A 140 -8.27 -16.70 9.74
C ASN A 140 -9.61 -16.75 8.98
N LEU A 141 -9.73 -16.01 7.89
CA LEU A 141 -10.92 -15.94 7.04
C LEU A 141 -10.64 -16.54 5.68
N ILE A 142 -11.69 -17.01 5.00
CA ILE A 142 -11.62 -17.43 3.60
C ILE A 142 -12.10 -16.27 2.74
N ILE A 143 -11.35 -15.94 1.69
CA ILE A 143 -11.74 -14.92 0.71
C ILE A 143 -12.96 -15.41 -0.06
N GLN A 144 -14.02 -14.61 -0.09
CA GLN A 144 -15.28 -14.92 -0.76
C GLN A 144 -15.48 -14.03 -2.00
N GLY A 145 -16.49 -14.34 -2.81
CA GLY A 145 -16.99 -13.44 -3.83
C GLY A 145 -17.80 -12.28 -3.24
N PRO A 146 -18.04 -11.19 -3.99
CA PRO A 146 -18.76 -10.00 -3.50
C PRO A 146 -20.18 -10.27 -2.99
N GLU A 147 -20.86 -11.30 -3.50
CA GLU A 147 -22.19 -11.74 -3.06
C GLU A 147 -22.23 -12.16 -1.58
N TYR A 148 -21.10 -12.46 -0.99
CA TYR A 148 -20.97 -12.77 0.42
C TYR A 148 -21.35 -11.61 1.34
N ILE A 149 -21.18 -10.36 0.88
CA ILE A 149 -21.51 -9.16 1.65
C ILE A 149 -22.97 -9.17 2.09
N GLU A 150 -23.88 -9.50 1.17
CA GLU A 150 -25.31 -9.54 1.47
C GLU A 150 -25.69 -10.68 2.43
N ARG A 151 -24.99 -11.82 2.37
CA ARG A 151 -25.23 -12.95 3.28
C ARG A 151 -24.84 -12.63 4.71
N VAL A 152 -23.70 -11.93 4.89
CA VAL A 152 -23.19 -11.59 6.23
C VAL A 152 -23.90 -10.40 6.82
N ASN A 153 -24.49 -9.54 6.00
CA ASN A 153 -25.15 -8.30 6.38
C ASN A 153 -24.32 -7.50 7.41
N PRO A 154 -23.15 -6.95 7.03
CA PRO A 154 -22.30 -6.20 7.92
C PRO A 154 -22.85 -4.78 8.14
N ASP A 155 -22.34 -4.07 9.16
CA ASP A 155 -22.65 -2.65 9.35
C ASP A 155 -21.99 -1.79 8.25
N GLY A 156 -20.85 -2.26 7.71
CA GLY A 156 -20.15 -1.56 6.65
C GLY A 156 -19.21 -2.42 5.83
N VAL A 157 -18.87 -1.89 4.65
CA VAL A 157 -17.83 -2.42 3.77
C VAL A 157 -16.71 -1.40 3.66
N ILE A 158 -15.48 -1.84 3.87
CA ILE A 158 -14.27 -1.03 3.70
C ILE A 158 -13.56 -1.47 2.42
N ILE A 159 -13.45 -0.56 1.45
CA ILE A 159 -12.73 -0.81 0.20
C ILE A 159 -11.25 -0.72 0.48
N ALA A 160 -10.57 -1.89 0.45
CA ALA A 160 -9.15 -2.06 0.74
C ALA A 160 -8.27 -2.11 -0.52
N SER A 161 -8.81 -1.78 -1.70
CA SER A 161 -8.09 -1.76 -2.97
C SER A 161 -7.94 -0.32 -3.46
N ILE A 162 -6.76 0.28 -3.22
CA ILE A 162 -6.51 1.70 -3.55
C ILE A 162 -6.60 1.92 -5.07
N GLY A 163 -5.98 1.07 -5.88
CA GLY A 163 -5.91 1.24 -7.34
C GLY A 163 -7.22 0.99 -8.08
N ARG A 164 -8.22 0.32 -7.47
CA ARG A 164 -9.54 0.04 -8.08
C ARG A 164 -10.69 0.51 -7.20
N GLN A 165 -10.44 1.50 -6.37
CA GLN A 165 -11.40 2.00 -5.39
C GLN A 165 -12.69 2.48 -6.02
N ASP A 166 -12.60 3.29 -7.10
CA ASP A 166 -13.77 3.88 -7.74
C ASP A 166 -14.63 2.84 -8.47
N GLU A 167 -13.98 1.86 -9.11
CA GLU A 167 -14.65 0.71 -9.73
C GLU A 167 -15.45 -0.10 -8.70
N ILE A 168 -14.80 -0.45 -7.59
CA ILE A 168 -15.42 -1.22 -6.51
C ILE A 168 -16.55 -0.39 -5.87
N TYR A 169 -16.33 0.90 -5.63
CA TYR A 169 -17.37 1.77 -5.07
C TYR A 169 -18.60 1.81 -5.97
N ALA A 170 -18.43 1.98 -7.29
CA ALA A 170 -19.53 1.95 -8.25
C ALA A 170 -20.31 0.63 -8.20
N GLN A 171 -19.60 -0.51 -8.05
CA GLN A 171 -20.17 -1.85 -7.97
C GLN A 171 -21.07 -2.01 -6.73
N ILE A 172 -20.65 -1.51 -5.56
CA ILE A 172 -21.31 -1.81 -4.28
C ILE A 172 -22.10 -0.63 -3.68
N ARG A 173 -22.11 0.56 -4.31
CA ARG A 173 -22.84 1.74 -3.79
C ARG A 173 -24.32 1.50 -3.51
N HIS A 174 -24.93 0.54 -4.21
CA HIS A 174 -26.32 0.16 -3.99
C HIS A 174 -26.58 -0.40 -2.59
N LEU A 175 -25.55 -0.95 -1.92
CA LEU A 175 -25.65 -1.50 -0.56
C LEU A 175 -26.00 -0.42 0.48
N ALA A 176 -25.68 0.85 0.18
CA ALA A 176 -26.08 1.97 1.05
C ALA A 176 -27.61 2.07 1.21
N LYS A 177 -28.39 1.70 0.18
CA LYS A 177 -29.86 1.63 0.26
C LYS A 177 -30.36 0.51 1.18
N LYS A 178 -29.51 -0.48 1.47
CA LYS A 178 -29.76 -1.58 2.40
C LYS A 178 -29.26 -1.28 3.82
N GLY A 179 -28.79 -0.05 4.10
CA GLY A 179 -28.26 0.35 5.40
C GLY A 179 -26.80 -0.04 5.64
N ILE A 180 -26.11 -0.63 4.64
CA ILE A 180 -24.69 -1.01 4.75
C ILE A 180 -23.81 0.19 4.37
N SER A 181 -23.00 0.67 5.30
CA SER A 181 -22.11 1.80 5.08
C SER A 181 -20.92 1.42 4.17
N VAL A 182 -20.70 2.16 3.08
CA VAL A 182 -19.53 1.95 2.20
C VAL A 182 -18.47 3.00 2.51
N ARG A 183 -17.27 2.56 2.85
CA ARG A 183 -16.13 3.42 3.18
C ARG A 183 -14.92 3.09 2.34
N THR A 184 -14.19 4.13 1.95
CA THR A 184 -12.90 4.01 1.26
C THR A 184 -11.77 4.27 2.25
N ILE A 185 -10.62 3.64 2.03
CA ILE A 185 -9.47 3.84 2.92
C ILE A 185 -8.56 5.00 2.47
N SER A 186 -8.56 5.36 1.21
CA SER A 186 -7.92 6.58 0.73
C SER A 186 -8.90 7.76 0.82
N ALA A 187 -8.39 8.98 0.98
CA ALA A 187 -9.21 10.18 0.85
C ALA A 187 -9.67 10.30 -0.61
N SER A 188 -10.88 9.82 -0.92
CA SER A 188 -11.50 9.99 -2.23
C SER A 188 -12.30 11.28 -2.27
N CYS A 189 -12.50 11.84 -3.47
CA CYS A 189 -13.36 12.99 -3.73
C CYS A 189 -14.79 12.82 -3.22
N HIS A 190 -15.21 11.59 -2.92
CA HIS A 190 -16.56 11.27 -2.43
C HIS A 190 -16.82 11.63 -0.96
N ASP A 191 -15.77 11.68 -0.11
CA ASP A 191 -15.92 12.13 1.29
C ASP A 191 -16.09 13.66 1.40
N SER A 192 -15.69 14.40 0.36
CA SER A 192 -15.81 15.87 0.32
C SER A 192 -17.24 16.35 0.02
N GLN A 193 -18.07 15.53 -0.63
CA GLN A 193 -19.45 15.93 -0.98
C GLN A 193 -20.40 15.89 0.22
N LYS A 194 -20.24 14.97 1.18
CA LYS A 194 -21.05 14.97 2.40
C LYS A 194 -20.81 16.16 3.33
N LYS A 195 -19.65 16.81 3.26
CA LYS A 195 -19.34 18.01 4.06
C LYS A 195 -19.95 19.29 3.48
N GLN A 196 -20.32 19.32 2.21
CA GLN A 196 -20.96 20.49 1.59
C GLN A 196 -22.49 20.51 1.78
N GLU A 197 -23.15 19.35 1.88
CA GLU A 197 -24.58 19.28 2.10
C GLU A 197 -25.02 19.60 3.56
N SER A 198 -24.10 19.58 4.51
CA SER A 198 -24.36 19.88 5.93
C SER A 198 -24.05 21.33 6.36
N ARG A 199 -23.70 22.23 5.44
CA ARG A 199 -23.57 23.66 5.76
C ARG A 199 -24.91 24.35 5.62
N PRO A 200 -25.51 24.87 6.74
CA PRO A 200 -26.70 25.71 6.61
C PRO A 200 -26.38 26.95 5.79
N ALA A 201 -27.27 27.29 4.89
CA ALA A 201 -27.15 28.50 4.05
C ALA A 201 -26.92 29.74 4.93
N PRO A 202 -26.03 30.68 4.55
CA PRO A 202 -25.81 31.88 5.30
C PRO A 202 -27.11 32.69 5.30
N ARG A 203 -27.63 32.98 6.50
CA ARG A 203 -28.78 33.90 6.69
C ARG A 203 -28.36 35.27 6.15
N MET A 204 -28.95 35.69 5.03
CA MET A 204 -28.89 37.08 4.57
C MET A 204 -29.57 37.97 5.60
N SER A 205 -28.79 38.71 6.37
CA SER A 205 -29.29 39.82 7.18
C SER A 205 -29.74 40.94 6.23
N ARG A 206 -31.06 41.19 6.19
CA ARG A 206 -31.63 42.40 5.58
C ARG A 206 -31.17 43.60 6.35
N GLY A 207 -30.11 44.26 5.91
CA GLY A 207 -29.67 45.54 6.40
C GLY A 207 -30.63 46.63 5.99
N CYS A 208 -31.17 47.27 6.99
CA CYS A 208 -32.10 48.42 6.93
C CYS A 208 -31.43 49.61 6.22
N ILE A 209 -31.97 50.02 5.09
CA ILE A 209 -31.61 51.31 4.47
C ILE A 209 -32.32 52.40 5.28
N ARG A 210 -31.58 53.15 6.09
CA ARG A 210 -32.01 54.46 6.58
C ARG A 210 -31.47 55.53 5.64
N ARG A 211 -32.42 56.16 4.93
CA ARG A 211 -32.23 57.49 4.35
C ARG A 211 -32.07 58.51 5.46
N GLN A 212 -31.09 59.38 5.35
CA GLN A 212 -31.12 60.70 5.98
C GLN A 212 -30.80 61.72 4.91
N ALA A 213 -31.58 62.79 4.97
CA ALA A 213 -31.62 64.01 4.20
C ALA A 213 -30.33 64.83 4.26
#